data_311f61bbc2b97ffe1ce1b00bd49646f9
#
_entry.id   311f61bbc2b97ffe1ce1b00bd49646f9
#
_cell.length_a   1.000
_cell.length_b   1.000
_cell.length_c   1.000
_cell.angle_alpha   90.00
_cell.angle_beta   90.00
_cell.angle_gamma   90.00
#
_symmetry.space_group_name_H-M   'P 1'
#
loop_
_entity.id
_entity.type
_entity.pdbx_description
1 polymer ?
#
loop_
_entity_poly.entity_id
_entity_poly.type
_entity_poly.pdbx_seq_one_letter_code
_entity_poly.pdbx_strand_id
1 'polypeptide(L)'
;MLLKQGILGLIVLLAAQPAWAGIDEAKLIDLTYALDEQTVFWPTNRPFTWEKAAWGRTANGYWYASGDFSMSEHGGTHIDAPIHFAEGRLAVDEIPVQKLIAPAVVIDVRSAVEENSDYRLSMRDLETWEARHGPIVQGAVVLMLTGWGKGWPDPIRYLGSSTPSDPKTLHFPGFSKEAADFLVKERHVDGIGIDTPSIDYGSSRDFIVHQIINGANLYGLENVANLEKVPPTGAIVVALPIKIRGGTGGPVRIIAILP
;
A
#
# COMPACT_ATOMS: atom_id res chain seq x y z
N MET A 1 66.85 46.01 -14.24
CA MET A 1 65.45 46.33 -13.91
C MET A 1 64.64 45.10 -14.30
N LEU A 2 64.38 44.18 -13.34
CA LEU A 2 63.72 42.91 -13.57
C LEU A 2 62.25 43.02 -13.07
N LEU A 3 61.28 42.96 -13.99
CA LEU A 3 59.84 42.86 -13.65
C LEU A 3 59.55 41.45 -13.15
N LYS A 4 59.09 41.33 -11.91
CA LYS A 4 58.48 40.11 -11.39
C LYS A 4 57.01 40.09 -11.80
N GLN A 5 56.64 39.17 -12.67
CA GLN A 5 55.26 38.84 -12.94
C GLN A 5 54.75 37.92 -11.84
N GLY A 6 53.76 38.42 -11.06
CA GLY A 6 53.06 37.62 -10.08
C GLY A 6 51.91 36.84 -10.75
N ILE A 7 51.93 35.52 -10.67
CA ILE A 7 50.85 34.64 -11.10
C ILE A 7 49.83 34.61 -9.98
N LEU A 8 48.64 35.19 -10.21
CA LEU A 8 47.51 35.13 -9.33
C LEU A 8 46.79 33.79 -9.58
N GLY A 9 47.06 32.81 -8.72
CA GLY A 9 46.35 31.52 -8.78
C GLY A 9 44.88 31.67 -8.31
N LEU A 10 43.94 31.48 -9.23
CA LEU A 10 42.51 31.41 -8.94
C LEU A 10 42.22 30.08 -8.24
N ILE A 11 42.05 30.09 -6.92
CA ILE A 11 41.55 28.92 -6.15
C ILE A 11 40.06 28.85 -6.37
N VAL A 12 39.58 27.94 -7.26
CA VAL A 12 38.17 27.57 -7.37
C VAL A 12 37.86 26.64 -6.22
N LEU A 13 37.24 27.18 -5.17
CA LEU A 13 36.59 26.39 -4.12
C LEU A 13 35.37 25.71 -4.76
N LEU A 14 35.54 24.47 -5.19
CA LEU A 14 34.41 23.55 -5.42
C LEU A 14 33.74 23.32 -4.06
N ALA A 15 32.66 24.00 -3.81
CA ALA A 15 31.77 23.67 -2.71
C ALA A 15 31.23 22.25 -2.97
N ALA A 16 31.81 21.26 -2.29
CA ALA A 16 31.20 19.92 -2.22
C ALA A 16 29.79 20.10 -1.63
N GLN A 17 28.78 20.03 -2.46
CA GLN A 17 27.42 19.88 -1.99
C GLN A 17 27.41 18.64 -1.09
N PRO A 18 26.85 18.70 0.14
CA PRO A 18 26.68 17.49 0.93
C PRO A 18 25.88 16.54 0.04
N ALA A 19 26.50 15.44 -0.35
CA ALA A 19 25.75 14.34 -0.94
C ALA A 19 24.84 13.83 0.17
N TRP A 20 23.63 14.38 0.25
CA TRP A 20 22.55 13.61 0.79
C TRP A 20 22.60 12.31 -0.02
N ALA A 21 22.86 11.18 0.65
CA ALA A 21 22.55 9.87 0.08
C ALA A 21 21.03 9.84 -0.04
N GLY A 22 20.50 10.71 -0.92
CA GLY A 22 19.10 11.06 -1.00
C GLY A 22 18.39 10.04 -1.87
N ILE A 23 17.26 9.63 -1.41
CA ILE A 23 16.23 9.02 -2.24
C ILE A 23 16.00 10.01 -3.40
N ASP A 24 16.20 9.56 -4.64
CA ASP A 24 15.87 10.33 -5.83
C ASP A 24 14.35 10.52 -5.90
N GLU A 25 13.90 11.76 -5.85
CA GLU A 25 12.46 12.09 -5.87
C GLU A 25 11.76 11.55 -7.12
N ALA A 26 12.46 11.47 -8.26
CA ALA A 26 11.95 10.90 -9.49
C ALA A 26 11.65 9.39 -9.40
N LYS A 27 12.20 8.73 -8.39
CA LYS A 27 11.99 7.29 -8.11
C LYS A 27 10.89 7.02 -7.09
N LEU A 28 10.23 8.05 -6.59
CA LEU A 28 9.13 7.90 -5.63
C LEU A 28 7.79 7.77 -6.34
N ILE A 29 7.08 6.70 -6.07
CA ILE A 29 5.69 6.49 -6.52
C ILE A 29 4.78 6.49 -5.30
N ASP A 30 3.79 7.37 -5.32
CA ASP A 30 2.72 7.37 -4.33
C ASP A 30 1.69 6.29 -4.67
N LEU A 31 1.52 5.34 -3.77
CA LEU A 31 0.61 4.20 -3.92
C LEU A 31 -0.67 4.37 -3.07
N THR A 32 -1.09 5.60 -2.80
CA THR A 32 -2.17 5.91 -1.87
C THR A 32 -3.24 6.77 -2.52
N TYR A 33 -4.49 6.38 -2.37
CA TYR A 33 -5.62 7.25 -2.69
C TYR A 33 -5.80 8.33 -1.62
N ALA A 34 -6.25 9.52 -2.05
CA ALA A 34 -6.67 10.55 -1.10
C ALA A 34 -7.92 10.09 -0.33
N LEU A 35 -7.99 10.46 0.95
CA LEU A 35 -9.20 10.28 1.76
C LEU A 35 -10.12 11.49 1.56
N ASP A 36 -11.33 11.24 1.09
CA ASP A 36 -12.38 12.22 0.90
C ASP A 36 -13.77 11.55 1.02
N GLU A 37 -14.83 12.31 0.76
CA GLU A 37 -16.21 11.82 0.81
C GLU A 37 -16.53 10.78 -0.28
N GLN A 38 -15.70 10.64 -1.32
CA GLN A 38 -15.84 9.65 -2.38
C GLN A 38 -15.06 8.36 -2.10
N THR A 39 -14.27 8.33 -1.03
CA THR A 39 -13.48 7.17 -0.64
C THR A 39 -14.37 5.95 -0.48
N VAL A 40 -14.03 4.87 -1.19
CA VAL A 40 -14.78 3.61 -1.12
C VAL A 40 -14.38 2.85 0.14
N PHE A 41 -15.40 2.42 0.87
CA PHE A 41 -15.30 1.61 2.07
C PHE A 41 -15.99 0.26 1.88
N TRP A 42 -15.63 -0.69 2.72
CA TRP A 42 -16.42 -1.91 2.87
C TRP A 42 -17.86 -1.53 3.26
N PRO A 43 -18.90 -2.19 2.73
CA PRO A 43 -20.30 -1.75 2.86
C PRO A 43 -20.81 -1.55 4.29
N THR A 44 -20.21 -2.23 5.27
CA THR A 44 -20.60 -2.12 6.68
C THR A 44 -19.78 -1.11 7.48
N ASN A 45 -18.77 -0.51 6.86
CA ASN A 45 -17.87 0.41 7.52
C ASN A 45 -18.39 1.86 7.47
N ARG A 46 -18.04 2.63 8.51
CA ARG A 46 -18.33 4.06 8.54
C ARG A 46 -17.43 4.80 7.53
N PRO A 47 -18.02 5.60 6.63
CA PRO A 47 -17.26 6.37 5.64
C PRO A 47 -16.39 7.45 6.30
N PHE A 48 -15.47 8.00 5.52
CA PHE A 48 -14.68 9.15 5.92
C PHE A 48 -15.54 10.40 6.01
N THR A 49 -15.36 11.16 7.09
CA THR A 49 -15.89 12.51 7.27
C THR A 49 -14.78 13.45 7.69
N TRP A 50 -14.80 14.66 7.15
CA TRP A 50 -13.85 15.70 7.52
C TRP A 50 -14.58 17.03 7.69
N GLU A 51 -14.34 17.71 8.81
CA GLU A 51 -14.97 18.96 9.16
C GLU A 51 -13.93 20.02 9.47
N LYS A 52 -14.18 21.27 9.04
CA LYS A 52 -13.34 22.41 9.38
C LYS A 52 -13.64 22.88 10.79
N ALA A 53 -12.75 22.62 11.74
CA ALA A 53 -12.88 23.13 13.11
C ALA A 53 -12.53 24.64 13.18
N ALA A 54 -11.50 25.08 12.43
CA ALA A 54 -11.15 26.48 12.23
C ALA A 54 -10.60 26.69 10.81
N TRP A 55 -10.94 27.80 10.16
CA TRP A 55 -10.50 28.02 8.78
C TRP A 55 -10.55 29.49 8.41
N GLY A 56 -9.50 30.26 8.69
CA GLY A 56 -9.49 31.69 8.36
C GLY A 56 -8.42 32.50 9.09
N ARG A 57 -8.49 33.83 8.94
CA ARG A 57 -7.65 34.75 9.68
C ARG A 57 -8.20 34.92 11.09
N THR A 58 -7.32 34.84 12.08
CA THR A 58 -7.64 35.10 13.49
C THR A 58 -7.77 36.62 13.76
N ALA A 59 -8.34 36.96 14.90
CA ALA A 59 -8.39 38.36 15.36
C ALA A 59 -7.01 39.03 15.44
N ASN A 60 -5.93 38.25 15.65
CA ASN A 60 -4.55 38.72 15.69
C ASN A 60 -3.88 38.77 14.29
N GLY A 61 -4.62 38.56 13.21
CA GLY A 61 -4.18 38.78 11.83
C GLY A 61 -3.43 37.61 11.17
N TYR A 62 -3.10 36.53 11.89
CA TYR A 62 -2.50 35.34 11.26
C TYR A 62 -3.54 34.34 10.76
N TRP A 63 -3.15 33.54 9.76
CA TRP A 63 -3.97 32.44 9.26
C TRP A 63 -3.91 31.24 10.21
N TYR A 64 -5.10 30.64 10.46
CA TYR A 64 -5.20 29.38 11.20
C TYR A 64 -6.23 28.47 10.52
N ALA A 65 -5.85 27.21 10.32
CA ALA A 65 -6.72 26.18 9.78
C ALA A 65 -6.53 24.88 10.55
N SER A 66 -7.63 24.26 10.94
CA SER A 66 -7.67 22.93 11.56
C SER A 66 -8.95 22.22 11.15
N GLY A 67 -8.90 20.90 11.14
CA GLY A 67 -10.07 20.06 10.85
C GLY A 67 -10.05 18.82 11.71
N ASP A 68 -11.24 18.26 11.90
CA ASP A 68 -11.48 16.97 12.56
C ASP A 68 -11.91 15.95 11.53
N PHE A 69 -11.53 14.68 11.70
CA PHE A 69 -11.98 13.60 10.83
C PHE A 69 -12.42 12.37 11.63
N SER A 70 -13.30 11.57 11.04
CA SER A 70 -13.63 10.24 11.55
C SER A 70 -13.89 9.25 10.41
N MET A 71 -13.55 7.98 10.64
CA MET A 71 -13.78 6.87 9.72
C MET A 71 -13.60 5.54 10.43
N SER A 72 -13.99 4.43 9.79
CA SER A 72 -13.53 3.10 10.19
C SER A 72 -12.04 2.93 9.87
N GLU A 73 -11.33 2.09 10.62
CA GLU A 73 -9.89 1.81 10.41
C GLU A 73 -9.60 1.26 9.01
N HIS A 74 -10.53 0.46 8.46
CA HIS A 74 -10.42 -0.22 7.17
C HIS A 74 -11.21 0.54 6.10
N GLY A 75 -10.53 1.35 5.30
CA GLY A 75 -11.11 2.10 4.20
C GLY A 75 -10.13 3.01 3.50
N GLY A 76 -10.36 3.26 2.21
CA GLY A 76 -9.33 3.84 1.36
C GLY A 76 -8.08 2.97 1.32
N THR A 77 -6.92 3.51 0.99
CA THR A 77 -5.66 2.78 1.09
C THR A 77 -5.31 2.59 2.57
N HIS A 78 -5.29 1.33 3.04
CA HIS A 78 -5.09 1.00 4.44
C HIS A 78 -4.28 -0.28 4.64
N ILE A 79 -3.88 -0.51 5.88
CA ILE A 79 -3.23 -1.73 6.34
C ILE A 79 -4.17 -2.50 7.27
N ASP A 80 -4.21 -3.82 7.13
CA ASP A 80 -4.80 -4.74 8.08
C ASP A 80 -3.72 -5.30 8.98
N ALA A 81 -3.82 -5.00 10.27
CA ALA A 81 -2.91 -5.57 11.26
C ALA A 81 -3.25 -7.06 11.54
N PRO A 82 -2.29 -7.86 11.99
CA PRO A 82 -2.50 -9.28 12.28
C PRO A 82 -3.71 -9.58 13.18
N ILE A 83 -3.99 -8.73 14.15
CA ILE A 83 -5.13 -8.90 15.07
C ILE A 83 -6.49 -8.81 14.36
N HIS A 84 -6.55 -8.26 13.13
CA HIS A 84 -7.80 -8.05 12.41
C HIS A 84 -8.59 -9.35 12.21
N PHE A 85 -7.93 -10.44 11.81
CA PHE A 85 -8.54 -11.77 11.65
C PHE A 85 -7.91 -12.86 12.52
N ALA A 86 -7.05 -12.50 13.48
CA ALA A 86 -6.41 -13.48 14.35
C ALA A 86 -6.28 -12.99 15.80
N GLU A 87 -7.05 -13.58 16.69
CA GLU A 87 -7.03 -13.25 18.12
C GLU A 87 -5.62 -13.40 18.71
N GLY A 88 -5.21 -12.42 19.53
CA GLY A 88 -3.92 -12.41 20.21
C GLY A 88 -2.70 -12.19 19.31
N ARG A 89 -2.92 -11.75 18.07
CA ARG A 89 -1.85 -11.32 17.17
C ARG A 89 -1.56 -9.83 17.32
N LEU A 90 -0.52 -9.35 16.62
CA LEU A 90 -0.04 -7.97 16.74
C LEU A 90 -1.11 -6.96 16.30
N ALA A 91 -1.32 -5.94 17.11
CA ALA A 91 -2.07 -4.74 16.74
C ALA A 91 -1.22 -3.84 15.82
N VAL A 92 -1.85 -2.85 15.18
CA VAL A 92 -1.17 -1.99 14.20
C VAL A 92 0.02 -1.23 14.80
N ASP A 93 -0.07 -0.81 16.06
CA ASP A 93 1.01 -0.11 16.77
C ASP A 93 2.16 -1.02 17.21
N GLU A 94 1.95 -2.34 17.17
CA GLU A 94 2.92 -3.36 17.57
C GLU A 94 3.69 -3.95 16.36
N ILE A 95 3.25 -3.70 15.12
CA ILE A 95 3.97 -4.17 13.93
C ILE A 95 5.38 -3.57 13.92
N PRO A 96 6.47 -4.39 13.89
CA PRO A 96 7.82 -3.87 13.83
C PRO A 96 8.03 -2.99 12.59
N VAL A 97 8.60 -1.80 12.79
CA VAL A 97 8.81 -0.84 11.68
C VAL A 97 9.67 -1.42 10.55
N GLN A 98 10.56 -2.37 10.86
CA GLN A 98 11.41 -3.06 9.89
C GLN A 98 10.60 -3.88 8.88
N LYS A 99 9.40 -4.36 9.27
CA LYS A 99 8.49 -5.08 8.39
C LYS A 99 7.69 -4.15 7.47
N LEU A 100 7.57 -2.87 7.84
CA LEU A 100 6.83 -1.85 7.11
C LEU A 100 7.67 -1.16 6.02
N ILE A 101 8.95 -1.54 5.90
CA ILE A 101 9.88 -1.09 4.87
C ILE A 101 10.55 -2.34 4.30
N ALA A 102 10.12 -2.79 3.13
CA ALA A 102 10.44 -4.11 2.62
C ALA A 102 10.64 -4.14 1.09
N PRO A 103 11.36 -5.13 0.56
CA PRO A 103 11.39 -5.37 -0.89
C PRO A 103 9.97 -5.56 -1.44
N ALA A 104 9.63 -4.88 -2.53
CA ALA A 104 8.38 -5.05 -3.23
C ALA A 104 8.51 -6.13 -4.32
N VAL A 105 7.53 -7.03 -4.37
CA VAL A 105 7.32 -8.00 -5.44
C VAL A 105 5.98 -7.72 -6.06
N VAL A 106 5.92 -7.38 -7.35
CA VAL A 106 4.65 -7.10 -8.05
C VAL A 106 4.33 -8.24 -9.00
N ILE A 107 3.16 -8.85 -8.81
CA ILE A 107 2.66 -9.93 -9.67
C ILE A 107 1.50 -9.40 -10.49
N ASP A 108 1.73 -9.25 -11.78
CA ASP A 108 0.75 -8.71 -12.75
C ASP A 108 -0.16 -9.82 -13.27
N VAL A 109 -1.43 -9.77 -12.90
CA VAL A 109 -2.47 -10.71 -13.31
C VAL A 109 -3.60 -10.04 -14.10
N ARG A 110 -3.38 -8.81 -14.59
CA ARG A 110 -4.41 -8.03 -15.28
C ARG A 110 -5.08 -8.78 -16.42
N SER A 111 -4.34 -9.52 -17.23
CA SER A 111 -4.91 -10.30 -18.33
C SER A 111 -5.85 -11.40 -17.86
N ALA A 112 -5.55 -12.08 -16.75
CA ALA A 112 -6.43 -13.09 -16.17
C ALA A 112 -7.69 -12.47 -15.53
N VAL A 113 -7.55 -11.29 -14.95
CA VAL A 113 -8.68 -10.53 -14.38
C VAL A 113 -9.64 -10.02 -15.47
N GLU A 114 -9.13 -9.65 -16.66
CA GLU A 114 -9.98 -9.28 -17.81
C GLU A 114 -10.89 -10.44 -18.25
N GLU A 115 -10.45 -11.68 -18.08
CA GLU A 115 -11.24 -12.87 -18.39
C GLU A 115 -12.17 -13.31 -17.24
N ASN A 116 -11.79 -12.98 -15.99
CA ASN A 116 -12.54 -13.38 -14.80
C ASN A 116 -12.40 -12.32 -13.69
N SER A 117 -13.45 -11.56 -13.45
CA SER A 117 -13.48 -10.51 -12.41
C SER A 117 -13.30 -11.04 -10.98
N ASP A 118 -13.61 -12.31 -10.72
CA ASP A 118 -13.38 -12.98 -9.44
C ASP A 118 -12.08 -13.80 -9.45
N TYR A 119 -11.10 -13.40 -10.27
CA TYR A 119 -9.83 -14.10 -10.38
C TYR A 119 -9.13 -14.16 -9.03
N ARG A 120 -8.53 -15.32 -8.74
CA ARG A 120 -7.73 -15.53 -7.55
C ARG A 120 -6.30 -15.86 -7.93
N LEU A 121 -5.33 -15.08 -7.43
CA LEU A 121 -3.91 -15.34 -7.64
C LEU A 121 -3.61 -16.80 -7.32
N SER A 122 -3.12 -17.53 -8.30
CA SER A 122 -2.91 -18.97 -8.20
C SER A 122 -1.45 -19.33 -7.92
N MET A 123 -1.19 -20.59 -7.54
CA MET A 123 0.17 -21.13 -7.45
C MET A 123 0.91 -21.04 -8.79
N ARG A 124 0.21 -21.22 -9.90
CA ARG A 124 0.80 -21.13 -11.24
C ARG A 124 1.30 -19.72 -11.55
N ASP A 125 0.61 -18.69 -11.08
CA ASP A 125 1.07 -17.31 -11.26
C ASP A 125 2.37 -17.06 -10.49
N LEU A 126 2.44 -17.54 -9.25
CA LEU A 126 3.65 -17.47 -8.42
C LEU A 126 4.83 -18.21 -9.07
N GLU A 127 4.61 -19.44 -9.49
CA GLU A 127 5.62 -20.26 -10.19
C GLU A 127 6.08 -19.61 -11.50
N THR A 128 5.14 -19.05 -12.26
CA THR A 128 5.43 -18.35 -13.52
C THR A 128 6.24 -17.09 -13.28
N TRP A 129 5.89 -16.34 -12.22
CA TRP A 129 6.61 -15.14 -11.82
C TRP A 129 8.04 -15.51 -11.38
N GLU A 130 8.19 -16.51 -10.51
CA GLU A 130 9.49 -16.97 -10.01
C GLU A 130 10.40 -17.54 -11.11
N ALA A 131 9.83 -18.21 -12.10
CA ALA A 131 10.59 -18.69 -13.25
C ALA A 131 11.24 -17.55 -14.07
N ARG A 132 10.68 -16.35 -14.03
CA ARG A 132 11.17 -15.18 -14.75
C ARG A 132 12.08 -14.28 -13.92
N HIS A 133 11.84 -14.19 -12.62
CA HIS A 133 12.45 -13.18 -11.76
C HIS A 133 13.30 -13.76 -10.61
N GLY A 134 13.30 -15.08 -10.47
CA GLY A 134 13.90 -15.76 -9.33
C GLY A 134 12.94 -15.89 -8.14
N PRO A 135 13.32 -16.64 -7.11
CA PRO A 135 12.48 -16.87 -5.94
C PRO A 135 12.08 -15.56 -5.25
N ILE A 136 10.83 -15.47 -4.78
CA ILE A 136 10.37 -14.38 -3.93
C ILE A 136 11.25 -14.33 -2.69
N VAL A 137 11.87 -13.17 -2.43
CA VAL A 137 12.80 -13.01 -1.31
C VAL A 137 12.08 -12.98 0.03
N GLN A 138 12.69 -13.59 1.03
CA GLN A 138 12.18 -13.55 2.39
C GLN A 138 12.02 -12.10 2.88
N GLY A 139 10.95 -11.81 3.62
CA GLY A 139 10.65 -10.49 4.13
C GLY A 139 10.09 -9.52 3.08
N ALA A 140 9.79 -9.98 1.86
CA ALA A 140 9.14 -9.15 0.85
C ALA A 140 7.68 -8.83 1.19
N VAL A 141 7.15 -7.78 0.59
CA VAL A 141 5.72 -7.54 0.44
C VAL A 141 5.31 -7.89 -0.98
N VAL A 142 4.39 -8.85 -1.13
CA VAL A 142 3.91 -9.32 -2.42
C VAL A 142 2.63 -8.57 -2.80
N LEU A 143 2.71 -7.80 -3.87
CA LEU A 143 1.65 -6.92 -4.36
C LEU A 143 1.01 -7.53 -5.62
N MET A 144 -0.27 -7.83 -5.57
CA MET A 144 -1.04 -8.33 -6.71
C MET A 144 -1.60 -7.15 -7.51
N LEU A 145 -1.13 -7.00 -8.75
CA LEU A 145 -1.60 -5.99 -9.69
C LEU A 145 -2.74 -6.59 -10.54
N THR A 146 -3.96 -6.14 -10.27
CA THR A 146 -5.16 -6.60 -10.95
C THR A 146 -5.67 -5.60 -12.00
N GLY A 147 -5.26 -4.34 -11.90
CA GLY A 147 -5.78 -3.22 -12.70
C GLY A 147 -7.18 -2.76 -12.26
N TRP A 148 -7.66 -3.25 -11.12
CA TRP A 148 -8.98 -2.93 -10.57
C TRP A 148 -9.11 -1.46 -10.16
N GLY A 149 -8.02 -0.81 -9.82
CA GLY A 149 -7.95 0.62 -9.49
C GLY A 149 -8.57 1.55 -10.53
N LYS A 150 -8.75 1.09 -11.79
CA LYS A 150 -9.49 1.83 -12.83
C LYS A 150 -10.97 2.09 -12.47
N GLY A 151 -11.53 1.32 -11.54
CA GLY A 151 -12.89 1.50 -11.00
C GLY A 151 -12.99 2.59 -9.93
N TRP A 152 -11.87 2.96 -9.28
CA TRP A 152 -11.85 3.95 -8.21
C TRP A 152 -12.19 5.37 -8.71
N PRO A 153 -12.97 6.19 -7.96
CA PRO A 153 -13.67 5.91 -6.71
C PRO A 153 -15.16 5.53 -6.89
N ASP A 154 -15.57 5.02 -8.05
CA ASP A 154 -16.96 4.62 -8.29
C ASP A 154 -17.29 3.32 -7.52
N PRO A 155 -18.16 3.34 -6.49
CA PRO A 155 -18.41 2.16 -5.67
C PRO A 155 -19.07 1.01 -6.44
N ILE A 156 -19.87 1.29 -7.46
CA ILE A 156 -20.51 0.25 -8.29
C ILE A 156 -19.43 -0.50 -9.09
N ARG A 157 -18.53 0.25 -9.72
CA ARG A 157 -17.43 -0.33 -10.51
C ARG A 157 -16.37 -0.98 -9.63
N TYR A 158 -16.01 -0.30 -8.53
CA TYR A 158 -14.89 -0.73 -7.70
C TYR A 158 -15.25 -1.91 -6.78
N LEU A 159 -16.49 -1.96 -6.27
CA LEU A 159 -16.99 -3.11 -5.52
C LEU A 159 -17.57 -4.21 -6.43
N GLY A 160 -17.66 -3.95 -7.76
CA GLY A 160 -18.10 -4.91 -8.76
C GLY A 160 -19.56 -5.35 -8.57
N SER A 161 -20.43 -4.46 -8.06
CA SER A 161 -21.79 -4.81 -7.73
C SER A 161 -22.75 -3.66 -8.05
N SER A 162 -23.91 -3.98 -8.61
CA SER A 162 -25.03 -3.04 -8.77
C SER A 162 -25.71 -2.68 -7.46
N THR A 163 -25.45 -3.45 -6.40
CA THR A 163 -25.94 -3.23 -5.02
C THR A 163 -24.75 -3.19 -4.05
N PRO A 164 -23.85 -2.19 -4.18
CA PRO A 164 -22.57 -2.18 -3.47
C PRO A 164 -22.71 -2.07 -1.93
N SER A 165 -23.91 -1.79 -1.42
CA SER A 165 -24.21 -1.81 0.02
C SER A 165 -24.41 -3.21 0.60
N ASP A 166 -24.57 -4.25 -0.23
CA ASP A 166 -24.68 -5.64 0.21
C ASP A 166 -23.35 -6.38 -0.02
N PRO A 167 -22.59 -6.71 1.06
CA PRO A 167 -21.31 -7.40 0.94
C PRO A 167 -21.41 -8.81 0.32
N LYS A 168 -22.64 -9.33 0.16
CA LYS A 168 -22.85 -10.64 -0.49
C LYS A 168 -22.84 -10.57 -2.00
N THR A 169 -22.87 -9.40 -2.58
CA THR A 169 -22.96 -9.19 -4.03
C THR A 169 -21.67 -8.70 -4.67
N LEU A 170 -20.61 -8.61 -3.88
CA LEU A 170 -19.32 -8.03 -4.32
C LEU A 170 -18.56 -8.99 -5.25
N HIS A 171 -17.94 -8.41 -6.28
CA HIS A 171 -17.14 -9.13 -7.28
C HIS A 171 -15.89 -8.34 -7.59
N PHE A 172 -14.75 -8.83 -7.15
CA PHE A 172 -13.40 -8.31 -7.46
C PHE A 172 -12.36 -9.40 -7.19
N PRO A 173 -11.17 -9.32 -7.83
CA PRO A 173 -10.13 -10.32 -7.66
C PRO A 173 -9.45 -10.27 -6.28
N GLY A 174 -8.82 -11.38 -5.89
CA GLY A 174 -8.07 -11.51 -4.65
C GLY A 174 -7.03 -12.63 -4.70
N PHE A 175 -6.44 -12.97 -3.58
CA PHE A 175 -5.53 -14.09 -3.47
C PHE A 175 -6.30 -15.42 -3.33
N SER A 176 -5.69 -16.53 -3.76
CA SER A 176 -6.18 -17.85 -3.39
C SER A 176 -5.61 -18.29 -2.05
N LYS A 177 -6.29 -19.25 -1.41
CA LYS A 177 -5.81 -19.90 -0.19
C LYS A 177 -4.42 -20.51 -0.39
N GLU A 178 -4.22 -21.20 -1.49
CA GLU A 178 -2.98 -21.91 -1.81
C GLU A 178 -1.82 -20.93 -2.00
N ALA A 179 -2.05 -19.81 -2.68
CA ALA A 179 -1.06 -18.75 -2.84
C ALA A 179 -0.70 -18.12 -1.49
N ALA A 180 -1.68 -17.81 -0.63
CA ALA A 180 -1.43 -17.28 0.70
C ALA A 180 -0.62 -18.25 1.57
N ASP A 181 -1.01 -19.53 1.59
CA ASP A 181 -0.28 -20.59 2.30
C ASP A 181 1.18 -20.69 1.85
N PHE A 182 1.43 -20.65 0.54
CA PHE A 182 2.78 -20.73 -0.05
C PHE A 182 3.63 -19.50 0.34
N LEU A 183 3.08 -18.31 0.23
CA LEU A 183 3.78 -17.07 0.58
C LEU A 183 4.18 -17.05 2.06
N VAL A 184 3.32 -17.54 2.94
CA VAL A 184 3.59 -17.64 4.37
C VAL A 184 4.64 -18.72 4.67
N LYS A 185 4.43 -19.95 4.19
CA LYS A 185 5.16 -21.14 4.64
C LYS A 185 6.47 -21.34 3.90
N GLU A 186 6.51 -21.00 2.60
CA GLU A 186 7.65 -21.30 1.76
C GLU A 186 8.48 -20.06 1.39
N ARG A 187 7.89 -18.85 1.46
CA ARG A 187 8.58 -17.61 1.11
C ARG A 187 8.81 -16.69 2.27
N HIS A 188 8.10 -16.90 3.40
CA HIS A 188 8.26 -16.12 4.63
C HIS A 188 8.22 -14.62 4.37
N VAL A 189 7.19 -14.18 3.64
CA VAL A 189 6.95 -12.76 3.33
C VAL A 189 6.57 -11.99 4.60
N ASP A 190 6.72 -10.66 4.60
CA ASP A 190 6.28 -9.81 5.72
C ASP A 190 4.84 -9.33 5.56
N GLY A 191 4.33 -9.29 4.34
CA GLY A 191 2.96 -8.90 4.04
C GLY A 191 2.57 -9.18 2.60
N ILE A 192 1.27 -9.00 2.32
CA ILE A 192 0.74 -9.01 0.97
C ILE A 192 -0.07 -7.74 0.72
N GLY A 193 -0.32 -7.40 -0.55
CA GLY A 193 -1.16 -6.25 -0.87
C GLY A 193 -1.82 -6.37 -2.23
N ILE A 194 -2.81 -5.53 -2.49
CA ILE A 194 -3.64 -5.59 -3.68
C ILE A 194 -4.27 -4.23 -4.01
N ASP A 195 -4.60 -4.00 -5.27
CA ASP A 195 -5.30 -2.82 -5.76
C ASP A 195 -6.84 -2.96 -5.76
N THR A 196 -7.38 -3.89 -4.94
CA THR A 196 -8.82 -4.13 -4.73
C THR A 196 -9.25 -3.82 -3.30
N PRO A 197 -10.58 -3.81 -2.99
CA PRO A 197 -11.11 -3.57 -1.65
C PRO A 197 -10.73 -4.59 -0.59
N SER A 198 -10.23 -5.78 -0.98
CA SER A 198 -9.87 -6.86 -0.06
C SER A 198 -8.81 -7.76 -0.65
N ILE A 199 -7.91 -8.31 0.20
CA ILE A 199 -6.98 -9.38 -0.16
C ILE A 199 -7.68 -10.70 -0.46
N ASP A 200 -8.87 -10.95 0.11
CA ASP A 200 -9.79 -11.98 -0.34
C ASP A 200 -10.57 -11.50 -1.56
N TYR A 201 -11.01 -12.39 -2.43
CA TYR A 201 -11.86 -12.05 -3.59
C TYR A 201 -13.28 -11.65 -3.16
N GLY A 202 -13.97 -10.82 -3.94
CA GLY A 202 -15.24 -10.19 -3.57
C GLY A 202 -16.33 -11.13 -3.08
N SER A 203 -16.44 -12.33 -3.66
CA SER A 203 -17.44 -13.33 -3.27
C SER A 203 -16.99 -14.22 -2.10
N SER A 204 -15.84 -13.94 -1.44
CA SER A 204 -15.39 -14.70 -0.26
C SER A 204 -16.43 -14.64 0.88
N ARG A 205 -16.58 -15.73 1.60
CA ARG A 205 -17.49 -15.83 2.75
C ARG A 205 -16.78 -16.18 4.05
N ASP A 206 -15.59 -16.73 3.93
CA ASP A 206 -14.78 -17.19 5.06
C ASP A 206 -13.54 -16.29 5.28
N PHE A 207 -13.22 -15.39 4.33
CA PHE A 207 -12.05 -14.54 4.41
C PHE A 207 -10.76 -15.33 4.71
N ILE A 208 -10.61 -16.48 4.03
CA ILE A 208 -9.56 -17.46 4.34
C ILE A 208 -8.15 -16.88 4.15
N VAL A 209 -7.96 -15.94 3.23
CA VAL A 209 -6.67 -15.30 2.99
C VAL A 209 -6.29 -14.41 4.18
N HIS A 210 -7.22 -13.59 4.68
CA HIS A 210 -7.01 -12.83 5.91
C HIS A 210 -6.64 -13.75 7.07
N GLN A 211 -7.38 -14.83 7.30
CA GLN A 211 -7.09 -15.77 8.40
C GLN A 211 -5.68 -16.34 8.32
N ILE A 212 -5.21 -16.71 7.12
CA ILE A 212 -3.86 -17.27 6.91
C ILE A 212 -2.79 -16.20 7.18
N ILE A 213 -2.91 -15.03 6.57
CA ILE A 213 -1.93 -13.95 6.64
C ILE A 213 -1.85 -13.41 8.07
N ASN A 214 -2.98 -13.02 8.64
CA ASN A 214 -3.04 -12.45 9.98
C ASN A 214 -2.67 -13.50 11.05
N GLY A 215 -3.09 -14.76 10.87
CA GLY A 215 -2.70 -15.86 11.75
C GLY A 215 -1.20 -16.10 11.82
N ALA A 216 -0.45 -15.75 10.76
CA ALA A 216 1.01 -15.81 10.70
C ALA A 216 1.71 -14.53 11.21
N ASN A 217 1.00 -13.57 11.81
CA ASN A 217 1.51 -12.23 12.17
C ASN A 217 2.03 -11.43 10.97
N LEU A 218 1.39 -11.56 9.80
CA LEU A 218 1.65 -10.78 8.61
C LEU A 218 0.50 -9.79 8.39
N TYR A 219 0.76 -8.73 7.66
CA TYR A 219 -0.23 -7.69 7.37
C TYR A 219 -0.74 -7.74 5.93
N GLY A 220 -1.93 -7.20 5.71
CA GLY A 220 -2.51 -6.93 4.40
C GLY A 220 -2.43 -5.44 4.04
N LEU A 221 -2.27 -5.11 2.76
CA LEU A 221 -2.42 -3.77 2.22
C LEU A 221 -3.54 -3.79 1.19
N GLU A 222 -4.55 -2.97 1.37
CA GLU A 222 -5.72 -2.94 0.51
C GLU A 222 -5.90 -1.58 -0.16
N ASN A 223 -6.57 -1.57 -1.30
CA ASN A 223 -6.76 -0.37 -2.10
C ASN A 223 -5.43 0.33 -2.45
N VAL A 224 -4.43 -0.45 -2.87
CA VAL A 224 -3.12 0.08 -3.27
C VAL A 224 -3.26 0.79 -4.61
N ALA A 225 -2.96 2.09 -4.66
CA ALA A 225 -3.07 2.91 -5.86
C ALA A 225 -1.81 2.78 -6.74
N ASN A 226 -1.93 3.12 -8.04
CA ASN A 226 -0.80 3.29 -8.97
C ASN A 226 0.16 2.09 -9.06
N LEU A 227 -0.28 0.89 -8.72
CA LEU A 227 0.58 -0.29 -8.64
C LEU A 227 1.19 -0.67 -10.00
N GLU A 228 0.54 -0.28 -11.10
CA GLU A 228 1.06 -0.47 -12.47
C GLU A 228 2.35 0.30 -12.77
N LYS A 229 2.73 1.25 -11.92
CA LYS A 229 3.97 2.04 -12.05
C LYS A 229 5.16 1.38 -11.36
N VAL A 230 4.93 0.31 -10.59
CA VAL A 230 5.98 -0.39 -9.82
C VAL A 230 6.48 -1.58 -10.64
N PRO A 231 7.81 -1.73 -10.83
CA PRO A 231 8.35 -2.87 -11.57
C PRO A 231 8.15 -4.18 -10.79
N PRO A 232 8.23 -5.34 -11.47
CA PRO A 232 8.05 -6.65 -10.83
C PRO A 232 8.99 -6.91 -9.65
N THR A 233 10.20 -6.35 -9.69
CA THR A 233 11.25 -6.50 -8.67
C THR A 233 12.08 -5.24 -8.52
N GLY A 234 12.86 -5.16 -7.44
CA GLY A 234 13.88 -4.12 -7.23
C GLY A 234 13.37 -2.87 -6.52
N ALA A 235 12.07 -2.64 -6.44
CA ALA A 235 11.51 -1.55 -5.66
C ALA A 235 11.49 -1.88 -4.15
N ILE A 236 11.47 -0.84 -3.33
CA ILE A 236 11.21 -0.94 -1.89
C ILE A 236 9.85 -0.31 -1.63
N VAL A 237 8.98 -1.01 -0.90
CA VAL A 237 7.74 -0.44 -0.40
C VAL A 237 7.93 0.07 1.02
N VAL A 238 7.38 1.26 1.29
CA VAL A 238 7.28 1.88 2.62
C VAL A 238 5.80 2.05 2.93
N ALA A 239 5.29 1.37 3.96
CA ALA A 239 3.87 1.34 4.32
C ALA A 239 3.70 1.68 5.81
N LEU A 240 3.74 2.96 6.15
CA LEU A 240 3.72 3.44 7.53
C LEU A 240 2.30 3.91 7.91
N PRO A 241 1.52 3.08 8.63
CA PRO A 241 0.16 3.43 9.04
C PRO A 241 0.12 4.46 10.16
N ILE A 242 -1.05 5.02 10.38
CA ILE A 242 -1.37 5.70 11.64
C ILE A 242 -1.20 4.71 12.80
N LYS A 243 -0.47 5.11 13.85
CA LYS A 243 -0.10 4.22 14.95
C LYS A 243 -1.15 4.23 16.06
N ILE A 244 -2.28 3.57 15.83
CA ILE A 244 -3.38 3.46 16.79
C ILE A 244 -3.05 2.34 17.79
N ARG A 245 -3.01 2.67 19.09
CA ARG A 245 -2.76 1.66 20.13
C ARG A 245 -3.88 0.64 20.17
N GLY A 246 -3.53 -0.63 19.95
CA GLY A 246 -4.49 -1.73 19.92
C GLY A 246 -5.39 -1.74 18.69
N GLY A 247 -5.10 -0.91 17.67
CA GLY A 247 -5.89 -0.83 16.44
C GLY A 247 -5.79 -2.10 15.59
N THR A 248 -6.87 -2.42 14.89
CA THR A 248 -6.95 -3.61 14.02
C THR A 248 -6.37 -3.34 12.64
N GLY A 249 -6.14 -2.08 12.30
CA GLY A 249 -5.61 -1.58 11.06
C GLY A 249 -5.56 -0.05 11.06
N GLY A 250 -5.45 0.55 9.90
CA GLY A 250 -5.55 1.99 9.79
C GLY A 250 -5.15 2.54 8.42
N PRO A 251 -5.55 3.77 8.11
CA PRO A 251 -5.08 4.47 6.93
C PRO A 251 -3.55 4.49 6.87
N VAL A 252 -3.03 4.26 5.68
CA VAL A 252 -1.58 4.18 5.46
C VAL A 252 -1.17 5.01 4.24
N ARG A 253 -0.07 5.78 4.35
CA ARG A 253 0.60 6.32 3.17
C ARG A 253 1.62 5.30 2.67
N ILE A 254 1.33 4.70 1.52
CA ILE A 254 2.24 3.76 0.88
C ILE A 254 3.05 4.49 -0.18
N ILE A 255 4.36 4.25 -0.18
CA ILE A 255 5.29 4.78 -1.18
C ILE A 255 6.11 3.61 -1.72
N ALA A 256 6.29 3.54 -3.04
CA ALA A 256 7.31 2.72 -3.65
C ALA A 256 8.54 3.58 -4.00
N ILE A 257 9.72 3.07 -3.67
CA ILE A 257 11.01 3.61 -4.09
C ILE A 257 11.53 2.70 -5.20
N LEU A 258 11.59 3.22 -6.42
CA LEU A 258 12.03 2.46 -7.60
C LEU A 258 13.56 2.22 -7.57
N PRO A 259 14.06 1.16 -8.24
CA PRO A 259 15.47 0.83 -8.31
C PRO A 259 16.34 1.86 -9.08
#